data_0646f27b4417377ed9ac74fbc5407c39
#
_entry.id   0646f27b4417377ed9ac74fbc5407c39
#
_cell.length_a   1.000
_cell.length_b   1.000
_cell.length_c   1.000
_cell.angle_alpha   90.00
_cell.angle_beta   90.00
_cell.angle_gamma   90.00
#
_symmetry.space_group_name_H-M   'P 1'
#
loop_
_entity.id
_entity.type
_entity.pdbx_description
1 polymer ?
#
loop_
_entity_poly.entity_id
_entity_poly.type
_entity_poly.pdbx_seq_one_letter_code
_entity_poly.pdbx_strand_id
1 'polypeptide(L)'
;MSIVESKLLVAVIATGGTIASKRDESGAAKPSLSGENLISGLSDADVAVKPVELMAKDSSSLSIKDMQDISDAVGRELADPAVSGFVILHGTDAMEESAMLVHLQHGLSKPVIFTGAQFTADHPQADGPGNLSAAIAAAVDPSNTQKGVLLCFGGRLLPVWGLYKRSADERDAFDLSGQPGCLKSPGFSASVSDIRVDIVAIYPGCDAIHIDASLAASAKGIVLSALGSGNAN
;
A
#
# COMPACT_ATOMS: atom_id res chain seq x y z
N MET A 1 2.62 -10.07 -42.39
CA MET A 1 3.36 -9.70 -41.17
C MET A 1 2.38 -9.74 -40.02
N SER A 2 2.40 -10.78 -39.20
CA SER A 2 1.58 -10.83 -37.98
C SER A 2 2.19 -9.82 -37.01
N ILE A 3 1.41 -8.82 -36.63
CA ILE A 3 1.72 -7.93 -35.52
C ILE A 3 1.69 -8.84 -34.30
N VAL A 4 2.85 -9.15 -33.74
CA VAL A 4 2.94 -9.73 -32.40
C VAL A 4 2.48 -8.60 -31.47
N GLU A 5 1.23 -8.61 -31.03
CA GLU A 5 0.78 -7.72 -29.97
C GLU A 5 1.67 -8.00 -28.75
N SER A 6 2.46 -7.00 -28.35
CA SER A 6 3.27 -7.12 -27.16
C SER A 6 2.33 -7.17 -25.95
N LYS A 7 2.44 -8.24 -25.15
CA LYS A 7 1.69 -8.35 -23.90
C LYS A 7 1.94 -7.14 -23.02
N LEU A 8 0.90 -6.65 -22.34
CA LEU A 8 1.03 -5.62 -21.33
C LEU A 8 1.82 -6.19 -20.13
N LEU A 9 2.84 -5.48 -19.67
CA LEU A 9 3.69 -5.93 -18.57
C LEU A 9 3.30 -5.21 -17.28
N VAL A 10 2.92 -5.98 -16.25
CA VAL A 10 2.63 -5.47 -14.90
C VAL A 10 3.77 -5.86 -13.97
N ALA A 11 4.40 -4.87 -13.33
CA ALA A 11 5.34 -5.13 -12.24
C ALA A 11 4.56 -5.37 -10.94
N VAL A 12 4.79 -6.53 -10.30
CA VAL A 12 4.18 -6.88 -9.01
C VAL A 12 5.26 -6.85 -7.94
N ILE A 13 5.20 -5.81 -7.10
CA ILE A 13 6.16 -5.58 -6.01
C ILE A 13 5.63 -6.26 -4.75
N ALA A 14 6.34 -7.30 -4.28
CA ALA A 14 5.98 -8.05 -3.09
C ALA A 14 6.67 -7.46 -1.85
N THR A 15 5.88 -7.09 -0.84
CA THR A 15 6.38 -6.57 0.43
C THR A 15 6.07 -7.46 1.64
N GLY A 16 5.32 -8.54 1.43
CA GLY A 16 4.84 -9.47 2.46
C GLY A 16 3.35 -9.31 2.73
N GLY A 17 2.97 -9.42 4.00
CA GLY A 17 1.58 -9.33 4.45
C GLY A 17 0.79 -10.64 4.36
N THR A 18 -0.49 -10.57 4.72
CA THR A 18 -1.41 -11.72 4.86
C THR A 18 -1.59 -12.50 3.56
N ILE A 19 -1.55 -11.83 2.41
CA ILE A 19 -1.69 -12.45 1.09
C ILE A 19 -0.61 -13.51 0.82
N ALA A 20 0.60 -13.29 1.34
CA ALA A 20 1.74 -14.19 1.23
C ALA A 20 1.90 -15.12 2.43
N SER A 21 0.97 -15.11 3.38
CA SER A 21 1.09 -15.81 4.65
C SER A 21 0.20 -17.04 4.72
N LYS A 22 0.67 -18.04 5.50
CA LYS A 22 -0.12 -19.19 5.96
C LYS A 22 -0.06 -19.24 7.48
N ARG A 23 -1.05 -19.88 8.10
CA ARG A 23 -1.03 -20.11 9.54
C ARG A 23 -0.04 -21.23 9.88
N ASP A 24 0.79 -20.99 10.88
CA ASP A 24 1.63 -22.03 11.46
C ASP A 24 0.85 -22.88 12.49
N GLU A 25 1.53 -23.86 13.11
CA GLU A 25 0.94 -24.75 14.12
C GLU A 25 0.40 -24.01 15.35
N SER A 26 0.88 -22.79 15.63
CA SER A 26 0.39 -21.93 16.70
C SER A 26 -0.82 -21.09 16.29
N GLY A 27 -1.20 -21.11 15.00
CA GLY A 27 -2.24 -20.27 14.41
C GLY A 27 -1.77 -18.87 14.00
N ALA A 28 -0.48 -18.55 14.16
CA ALA A 28 0.08 -17.27 13.75
C ALA A 28 0.31 -17.24 12.23
N ALA A 29 -0.05 -16.11 11.59
CA ALA A 29 0.22 -15.90 10.17
C ALA A 29 1.72 -15.66 9.96
N LYS A 30 2.35 -16.47 9.10
CA LYS A 30 3.76 -16.31 8.71
C LYS A 30 3.91 -16.23 7.20
N PRO A 31 4.73 -15.29 6.67
CA PRO A 31 5.06 -15.25 5.25
C PRO A 31 5.61 -16.62 4.79
N SER A 32 4.99 -17.19 3.77
CA SER A 32 5.33 -18.53 3.28
C SER A 32 5.23 -18.68 1.76
N LEU A 33 4.71 -17.66 1.08
CA LEU A 33 4.59 -17.62 -0.37
C LEU A 33 5.43 -16.46 -0.92
N SER A 34 6.17 -16.73 -2.00
CA SER A 34 6.82 -15.66 -2.77
C SER A 34 5.81 -14.97 -3.70
N GLY A 35 6.16 -13.78 -4.19
CA GLY A 35 5.40 -13.12 -5.24
C GLY A 35 5.23 -14.01 -6.47
N GLU A 36 6.26 -14.78 -6.87
CA GLU A 36 6.17 -15.75 -7.96
C GLU A 36 5.10 -16.82 -7.72
N ASN A 37 5.00 -17.34 -6.49
CA ASN A 37 3.99 -18.34 -6.14
C ASN A 37 2.56 -17.76 -6.22
N LEU A 38 2.39 -16.51 -5.82
CA LEU A 38 1.09 -15.82 -5.88
C LEU A 38 0.66 -15.55 -7.33
N ILE A 39 1.62 -15.28 -8.21
CA ILE A 39 1.39 -14.96 -9.62
C ILE A 39 1.19 -16.22 -10.47
N SER A 40 1.79 -17.35 -10.10
CA SER A 40 1.80 -18.59 -10.91
C SER A 40 0.41 -19.16 -11.24
N GLY A 41 -0.61 -18.78 -10.46
CA GLY A 41 -2.02 -19.14 -10.71
C GLY A 41 -2.79 -18.16 -11.61
N LEU A 42 -2.17 -17.05 -12.03
CA LEU A 42 -2.79 -16.00 -12.82
C LEU A 42 -2.36 -16.17 -14.28
N SER A 43 -3.17 -16.83 -15.08
CA SER A 43 -2.95 -16.92 -16.53
C SER A 43 -3.94 -16.01 -17.26
N ASP A 44 -3.55 -14.76 -17.51
CA ASP A 44 -4.19 -13.96 -18.54
C ASP A 44 -3.33 -14.03 -19.80
N ALA A 45 -3.96 -14.32 -20.93
CA ALA A 45 -3.24 -14.50 -22.21
C ALA A 45 -2.56 -13.20 -22.66
N ASP A 46 -3.09 -12.03 -22.23
CA ASP A 46 -2.71 -10.72 -22.74
C ASP A 46 -1.83 -9.93 -21.77
N VAL A 47 -1.67 -10.40 -20.52
CA VAL A 47 -0.88 -9.72 -19.47
C VAL A 47 0.31 -10.60 -19.06
N ALA A 48 1.50 -10.02 -19.11
CA ALA A 48 2.71 -10.59 -18.52
C ALA A 48 2.96 -9.95 -17.15
N VAL A 49 3.49 -10.72 -16.21
CA VAL A 49 3.79 -10.24 -14.87
C VAL A 49 5.29 -10.33 -14.60
N LYS A 50 5.87 -9.23 -14.10
CA LYS A 50 7.25 -9.12 -13.63
C LYS A 50 7.26 -9.12 -12.10
N PRO A 51 7.63 -10.21 -11.42
CA PRO A 51 7.75 -10.21 -9.97
C PRO A 51 8.95 -9.37 -9.53
N VAL A 52 8.76 -8.58 -8.48
CA VAL A 52 9.81 -7.80 -7.79
C VAL A 52 9.74 -8.12 -6.31
N GLU A 53 10.61 -8.98 -5.83
CA GLU A 53 10.71 -9.32 -4.41
C GLU A 53 11.46 -8.21 -3.67
N LEU A 54 10.76 -7.42 -2.88
CA LEU A 54 11.36 -6.31 -2.15
C LEU A 54 11.64 -6.65 -0.70
N MET A 55 10.65 -7.19 0.00
CA MET A 55 10.74 -7.61 1.39
C MET A 55 9.64 -8.64 1.72
N ALA A 56 9.74 -9.25 2.91
CA ALA A 56 8.73 -10.17 3.44
C ALA A 56 8.43 -9.81 4.89
N LYS A 57 7.76 -8.66 5.10
CA LYS A 57 7.46 -8.14 6.44
C LYS A 57 5.96 -8.10 6.70
N ASP A 58 5.61 -8.20 7.97
CA ASP A 58 4.30 -7.80 8.46
C ASP A 58 4.19 -6.27 8.42
N SER A 59 3.10 -5.74 7.89
CA SER A 59 2.95 -4.29 7.71
C SER A 59 2.87 -3.53 9.03
N SER A 60 2.42 -4.16 10.11
CA SER A 60 2.44 -3.57 11.46
C SER A 60 3.87 -3.32 12.00
N SER A 61 4.87 -3.99 11.41
CA SER A 61 6.29 -3.87 11.80
C SER A 61 7.12 -3.01 10.86
N LEU A 62 6.52 -2.38 9.86
CA LEU A 62 7.23 -1.52 8.92
C LEU A 62 7.75 -0.26 9.61
N SER A 63 9.00 0.08 9.31
CA SER A 63 9.60 1.37 9.62
C SER A 63 9.32 2.39 8.50
N ILE A 64 9.51 3.67 8.79
CA ILE A 64 9.46 4.73 7.76
C ILE A 64 10.46 4.46 6.62
N LYS A 65 11.62 3.88 6.96
CA LYS A 65 12.60 3.44 5.95
C LYS A 65 12.03 2.35 5.04
N ASP A 66 11.34 1.36 5.58
CA ASP A 66 10.72 0.31 4.77
C ASP A 66 9.66 0.89 3.82
N MET A 67 8.85 1.84 4.29
CA MET A 67 7.87 2.54 3.45
C MET A 67 8.57 3.36 2.35
N GLN A 68 9.71 3.99 2.66
CA GLN A 68 10.52 4.68 1.65
C GLN A 68 11.10 3.69 0.63
N ASP A 69 11.59 2.54 1.07
CA ASP A 69 12.11 1.50 0.17
C ASP A 69 11.02 1.00 -0.81
N ILE A 70 9.76 0.91 -0.35
CA ILE A 70 8.60 0.59 -1.22
C ILE A 70 8.40 1.71 -2.25
N SER A 71 8.38 2.96 -1.81
CA SER A 71 8.23 4.12 -2.69
C SER A 71 9.35 4.19 -3.73
N ASP A 72 10.59 3.98 -3.31
CA ASP A 72 11.77 3.96 -4.21
C ASP A 72 11.69 2.83 -5.23
N ALA A 73 11.16 1.65 -4.84
CA ALA A 73 10.94 0.54 -5.76
C ALA A 73 9.92 0.91 -6.85
N VAL A 74 8.82 1.54 -6.48
CA VAL A 74 7.85 2.07 -7.45
C VAL A 74 8.50 3.08 -8.37
N GLY A 75 9.30 4.01 -7.84
CA GLY A 75 10.02 5.01 -8.65
C GLY A 75 10.97 4.40 -9.68
N ARG A 76 11.71 3.35 -9.31
CA ARG A 76 12.59 2.62 -10.24
C ARG A 76 11.80 1.96 -11.37
N GLU A 77 10.72 1.29 -11.03
CA GLU A 77 9.89 0.59 -12.01
C GLU A 77 9.11 1.56 -12.92
N LEU A 78 8.72 2.74 -12.41
CA LEU A 78 8.09 3.80 -13.22
C LEU A 78 8.99 4.24 -14.39
N ALA A 79 10.30 4.19 -14.21
CA ALA A 79 11.28 4.54 -15.25
C ALA A 79 11.42 3.47 -16.35
N ASP A 80 10.97 2.24 -16.12
CA ASP A 80 11.04 1.15 -17.11
C ASP A 80 9.92 1.33 -18.16
N PRO A 81 10.23 1.65 -19.42
CA PRO A 81 9.23 1.88 -20.46
C PRO A 81 8.46 0.61 -20.85
N ALA A 82 8.97 -0.57 -20.53
CA ALA A 82 8.29 -1.85 -20.81
C ALA A 82 7.13 -2.12 -19.86
N VAL A 83 7.15 -1.54 -18.65
CA VAL A 83 6.10 -1.73 -17.64
C VAL A 83 4.91 -0.83 -17.94
N SER A 84 3.72 -1.43 -18.00
CA SER A 84 2.46 -0.74 -18.29
C SER A 84 1.75 -0.26 -17.03
N GLY A 85 1.93 -0.94 -15.91
CA GLY A 85 1.32 -0.61 -14.61
C GLY A 85 1.93 -1.42 -13.47
N PHE A 86 1.52 -1.11 -12.24
CA PHE A 86 2.11 -1.65 -11.02
C PHE A 86 1.05 -2.20 -10.08
N VAL A 87 1.39 -3.31 -9.43
CA VAL A 87 0.66 -3.83 -8.28
C VAL A 87 1.63 -3.96 -7.11
N ILE A 88 1.26 -3.43 -5.96
CA ILE A 88 2.01 -3.56 -4.73
C ILE A 88 1.23 -4.48 -3.80
N LEU A 89 1.82 -5.67 -3.51
CA LEU A 89 1.29 -6.61 -2.53
C LEU A 89 1.76 -6.18 -1.15
N HIS A 90 0.81 -5.79 -0.30
CA HIS A 90 1.11 -5.17 0.98
C HIS A 90 0.21 -5.72 2.10
N GLY A 91 0.69 -5.73 3.33
CA GLY A 91 -0.12 -6.02 4.50
C GLY A 91 -1.10 -4.88 4.81
N THR A 92 -2.23 -5.21 5.41
CA THR A 92 -3.35 -4.27 5.53
C THR A 92 -3.19 -3.22 6.64
N ASP A 93 -2.28 -3.40 7.62
CA ASP A 93 -2.20 -2.54 8.80
C ASP A 93 -1.52 -1.18 8.57
N ALA A 94 -0.63 -1.09 7.57
CA ALA A 94 0.03 0.17 7.18
C ALA A 94 -0.08 0.42 5.67
N MET A 95 -1.16 -0.09 5.06
CA MET A 95 -1.38 0.01 3.62
C MET A 95 -1.69 1.45 3.21
N GLU A 96 -2.54 2.13 3.97
CA GLU A 96 -2.95 3.50 3.69
C GLU A 96 -1.78 4.49 3.78
N GLU A 97 -0.88 4.33 4.75
CA GLU A 97 0.31 5.17 4.93
C GLU A 97 1.32 4.94 3.81
N SER A 98 1.63 3.67 3.49
CA SER A 98 2.55 3.33 2.41
C SER A 98 2.03 3.79 1.05
N ALA A 99 0.73 3.59 0.79
CA ALA A 99 0.10 4.02 -0.45
C ALA A 99 0.07 5.55 -0.58
N MET A 100 -0.18 6.26 0.52
CA MET A 100 -0.14 7.72 0.55
C MET A 100 1.28 8.25 0.30
N LEU A 101 2.32 7.63 0.89
CA LEU A 101 3.70 8.04 0.66
C LEU A 101 4.09 7.92 -0.82
N VAL A 102 3.76 6.78 -1.46
CA VAL A 102 3.98 6.58 -2.90
C VAL A 102 3.24 7.66 -3.71
N HIS A 103 1.98 7.95 -3.35
CA HIS A 103 1.18 8.97 -4.02
C HIS A 103 1.80 10.37 -3.91
N LEU A 104 2.34 10.72 -2.76
CA LEU A 104 2.93 12.05 -2.51
C LEU A 104 4.28 12.23 -3.22
N GLN A 105 5.07 11.16 -3.38
CA GLN A 105 6.43 11.26 -3.91
C GLN A 105 6.54 11.15 -5.43
N HIS A 106 5.59 10.49 -6.11
CA HIS A 106 5.73 10.20 -7.53
C HIS A 106 4.67 10.87 -8.41
N GLY A 107 5.13 11.53 -9.47
CA GLY A 107 4.28 11.92 -10.61
C GLY A 107 3.91 10.67 -11.42
N LEU A 108 2.70 10.15 -11.20
CA LEU A 108 2.29 8.85 -11.73
C LEU A 108 1.90 8.96 -13.21
N SER A 109 2.73 8.40 -14.09
CA SER A 109 2.48 8.29 -15.53
C SER A 109 1.83 6.97 -15.93
N LYS A 110 1.68 6.04 -14.98
CA LYS A 110 1.12 4.70 -15.16
C LYS A 110 0.24 4.35 -13.96
N PRO A 111 -0.75 3.43 -14.08
CA PRO A 111 -1.55 3.00 -12.93
C PRO A 111 -0.69 2.36 -11.85
N VAL A 112 -0.92 2.73 -10.60
CA VAL A 112 -0.27 2.17 -9.40
C VAL A 112 -1.35 1.70 -8.44
N ILE A 113 -1.42 0.38 -8.23
CA ILE A 113 -2.50 -0.27 -7.50
C ILE A 113 -1.91 -0.99 -6.28
N PHE A 114 -2.33 -0.61 -5.09
CA PHE A 114 -2.09 -1.39 -3.88
C PHE A 114 -3.14 -2.46 -3.72
N THR A 115 -2.75 -3.61 -3.19
CA THR A 115 -3.65 -4.69 -2.83
C THR A 115 -3.04 -5.58 -1.75
N GLY A 116 -3.85 -6.47 -1.20
CA GLY A 116 -3.44 -7.41 -0.17
C GLY A 116 -4.55 -8.43 0.07
N ALA A 117 -4.56 -9.04 1.25
CA ALA A 117 -5.61 -9.95 1.66
C ALA A 117 -5.99 -9.73 3.13
N GLN A 118 -7.25 -9.92 3.43
CA GLN A 118 -7.76 -9.95 4.81
C GLN A 118 -7.52 -11.31 5.44
N PHE A 119 -7.67 -12.38 4.66
CA PHE A 119 -7.51 -13.75 5.11
C PHE A 119 -6.25 -14.39 4.52
N THR A 120 -5.59 -15.25 5.32
CA THR A 120 -4.40 -16.00 4.90
C THR A 120 -4.71 -16.95 3.74
N ALA A 121 -3.69 -17.34 2.98
CA ALA A 121 -3.85 -18.16 1.77
C ALA A 121 -4.45 -19.55 2.03
N ASP A 122 -4.32 -20.05 3.25
CA ASP A 122 -4.90 -21.33 3.71
C ASP A 122 -6.30 -21.21 4.33
N HIS A 123 -6.84 -19.97 4.43
CA HIS A 123 -8.18 -19.75 4.96
C HIS A 123 -9.24 -20.20 3.95
N PRO A 124 -10.36 -20.85 4.38
CA PRO A 124 -11.45 -21.28 3.48
C PRO A 124 -12.08 -20.13 2.66
N GLN A 125 -11.97 -18.91 3.13
CA GLN A 125 -12.45 -17.71 2.48
C GLN A 125 -11.32 -16.80 2.02
N ALA A 126 -10.13 -17.36 1.68
CA ALA A 126 -9.01 -16.58 1.17
C ALA A 126 -9.45 -15.62 0.05
N ASP A 127 -9.12 -14.34 0.21
CA ASP A 127 -9.52 -13.27 -0.71
C ASP A 127 -8.35 -12.77 -1.57
N GLY A 128 -7.12 -13.13 -1.21
CA GLY A 128 -5.90 -12.70 -1.88
C GLY A 128 -5.85 -12.93 -3.40
N PRO A 129 -6.13 -14.13 -3.90
CA PRO A 129 -6.12 -14.38 -5.34
C PRO A 129 -7.11 -13.52 -6.13
N GLY A 130 -8.31 -13.31 -5.58
CA GLY A 130 -9.33 -12.43 -6.20
C GLY A 130 -8.89 -10.97 -6.20
N ASN A 131 -8.37 -10.47 -5.08
CA ASN A 131 -7.86 -9.11 -4.96
C ASN A 131 -6.68 -8.86 -5.91
N LEU A 132 -5.73 -9.81 -6.00
CA LEU A 132 -4.58 -9.71 -6.91
C LEU A 132 -5.00 -9.69 -8.39
N SER A 133 -5.90 -10.58 -8.78
CA SER A 133 -6.44 -10.61 -10.16
C SER A 133 -7.11 -9.29 -10.53
N ALA A 134 -7.95 -8.77 -9.65
CA ALA A 134 -8.61 -7.48 -9.85
C ALA A 134 -7.61 -6.30 -9.90
N ALA A 135 -6.56 -6.34 -9.06
CA ALA A 135 -5.51 -5.33 -9.05
C ALA A 135 -4.69 -5.33 -10.35
N ILE A 136 -4.35 -6.51 -10.90
CA ILE A 136 -3.65 -6.63 -12.18
C ILE A 136 -4.53 -6.07 -13.31
N ALA A 137 -5.81 -6.41 -13.35
CA ALA A 137 -6.74 -5.86 -14.34
C ALA A 137 -6.83 -4.32 -14.23
N ALA A 138 -6.87 -3.77 -13.02
CA ALA A 138 -6.86 -2.33 -12.79
C ALA A 138 -5.53 -1.66 -13.20
N ALA A 139 -4.40 -2.38 -13.07
CA ALA A 139 -3.07 -1.86 -13.42
C ALA A 139 -2.85 -1.74 -14.93
N VAL A 140 -3.58 -2.49 -15.75
CA VAL A 140 -3.51 -2.38 -17.22
C VAL A 140 -4.62 -1.51 -17.82
N ASP A 141 -5.57 -1.06 -17.03
CA ASP A 141 -6.61 -0.14 -17.48
C ASP A 141 -6.07 1.29 -17.54
N PRO A 142 -5.91 1.86 -18.76
CA PRO A 142 -5.35 3.21 -18.92
C PRO A 142 -6.21 4.31 -18.30
N SER A 143 -7.49 4.06 -18.04
CA SER A 143 -8.38 5.01 -17.36
C SER A 143 -7.95 5.28 -15.90
N ASN A 144 -7.11 4.43 -15.32
CA ASN A 144 -6.58 4.58 -13.96
C ASN A 144 -5.27 5.40 -13.89
N THR A 145 -4.65 5.72 -15.02
CA THR A 145 -3.34 6.40 -15.08
C THR A 145 -3.32 7.74 -14.34
N GLN A 146 -4.43 8.48 -14.36
CA GLN A 146 -4.47 9.85 -13.77
C GLN A 146 -5.26 9.92 -12.45
N LYS A 147 -5.59 8.76 -11.88
CA LYS A 147 -6.36 8.72 -10.63
C LYS A 147 -5.49 8.71 -9.37
N GLY A 148 -4.16 8.85 -9.52
CA GLY A 148 -3.23 8.71 -8.42
C GLY A 148 -2.99 7.24 -8.07
N VAL A 149 -2.48 6.98 -6.86
CA VAL A 149 -2.42 5.62 -6.31
C VAL A 149 -3.83 5.18 -5.92
N LEU A 150 -4.15 3.93 -6.23
CA LEU A 150 -5.43 3.31 -5.90
C LEU A 150 -5.23 2.08 -5.04
N LEU A 151 -6.19 1.79 -4.18
CA LEU A 151 -6.32 0.52 -3.48
C LEU A 151 -7.39 -0.33 -4.18
N CYS A 152 -7.02 -1.55 -4.59
CA CYS A 152 -7.95 -2.58 -5.05
C CYS A 152 -8.13 -3.63 -3.96
N PHE A 153 -9.29 -3.62 -3.28
CA PHE A 153 -9.53 -4.49 -2.13
C PHE A 153 -11.03 -4.76 -1.93
N GLY A 154 -11.40 -5.99 -1.58
CA GLY A 154 -12.78 -6.35 -1.30
C GLY A 154 -13.75 -6.08 -2.46
N GLY A 155 -13.30 -6.14 -3.71
CA GLY A 155 -14.08 -5.83 -4.92
C GLY A 155 -14.26 -4.34 -5.19
N ARG A 156 -13.57 -3.46 -4.45
CA ARG A 156 -13.62 -1.99 -4.62
C ARG A 156 -12.29 -1.45 -5.12
N LEU A 157 -12.33 -0.35 -5.87
CA LEU A 157 -11.18 0.43 -6.28
C LEU A 157 -11.29 1.82 -5.66
N LEU A 158 -10.44 2.12 -4.69
CA LEU A 158 -10.52 3.30 -3.84
C LEU A 158 -9.29 4.19 -4.03
N PRO A 159 -9.44 5.54 -4.07
CA PRO A 159 -8.31 6.46 -4.03
C PRO A 159 -7.67 6.46 -2.63
N VAL A 160 -6.37 6.82 -2.56
CA VAL A 160 -5.66 6.85 -1.26
C VAL A 160 -6.04 8.04 -0.38
N TRP A 161 -6.54 9.14 -0.95
CA TRP A 161 -6.98 10.29 -0.17
C TRP A 161 -8.24 9.96 0.65
N GLY A 162 -8.09 10.08 1.96
CA GLY A 162 -9.15 9.74 2.91
C GLY A 162 -9.31 8.24 3.15
N LEU A 163 -8.46 7.40 2.56
CA LEU A 163 -8.46 5.96 2.78
C LEU A 163 -8.13 5.62 4.23
N TYR A 164 -8.89 4.72 4.83
CA TYR A 164 -8.61 4.18 6.16
C TYR A 164 -9.10 2.75 6.30
N LYS A 165 -8.41 1.97 7.13
CA LYS A 165 -8.83 0.61 7.49
C LYS A 165 -9.97 0.67 8.50
N ARG A 166 -11.16 0.30 8.04
CA ARG A 166 -12.39 0.32 8.83
C ARG A 166 -12.56 -0.92 9.71
N SER A 167 -12.11 -2.07 9.22
CA SER A 167 -12.30 -3.37 9.90
C SER A 167 -11.04 -4.24 9.76
N ALA A 168 -10.78 -5.02 10.82
CA ALA A 168 -9.74 -6.05 10.82
C ALA A 168 -10.28 -7.46 10.50
N ASP A 169 -11.59 -7.63 10.36
CA ASP A 169 -12.24 -8.94 10.27
C ASP A 169 -13.10 -9.11 9.00
N GLU A 170 -13.38 -8.02 8.27
CA GLU A 170 -14.25 -8.03 7.11
C GLU A 170 -13.44 -7.99 5.80
N ARG A 171 -13.95 -8.65 4.75
CA ARG A 171 -13.35 -8.56 3.40
C ARG A 171 -13.34 -7.15 2.83
N ASP A 172 -14.37 -6.36 3.11
CA ASP A 172 -14.45 -4.94 2.78
C ASP A 172 -13.83 -4.13 3.92
N ALA A 173 -12.52 -4.29 4.10
CA ALA A 173 -11.78 -3.76 5.24
C ALA A 173 -11.51 -2.26 5.18
N PHE A 174 -11.64 -1.61 4.02
CA PHE A 174 -11.27 -0.21 3.82
C PHE A 174 -12.46 0.67 3.44
N ASP A 175 -12.39 1.94 3.84
CA ASP A 175 -13.37 2.96 3.46
C ASP A 175 -12.70 4.34 3.30
N LEU A 176 -13.50 5.34 2.91
CA LEU A 176 -13.03 6.71 2.71
C LEU A 176 -13.62 7.65 3.74
N SER A 177 -12.79 8.46 4.38
CA SER A 177 -13.20 9.56 5.24
C SER A 177 -13.44 10.82 4.40
N GLY A 178 -14.69 11.15 4.16
CA GLY A 178 -15.08 12.36 3.41
C GLY A 178 -14.99 12.23 1.90
N GLN A 179 -14.91 13.37 1.22
CA GLN A 179 -14.76 13.41 -0.25
C GLN A 179 -13.31 13.11 -0.65
N PRO A 180 -13.09 12.40 -1.77
CA PRO A 180 -11.74 12.20 -2.27
C PRO A 180 -11.02 13.53 -2.45
N GLY A 181 -9.81 13.61 -1.89
CA GLY A 181 -8.95 14.79 -2.02
C GLY A 181 -8.30 14.93 -3.39
N CYS A 182 -7.14 15.56 -3.44
CA CYS A 182 -6.40 15.77 -4.68
C CYS A 182 -5.92 14.44 -5.27
N LEU A 183 -6.40 14.09 -6.46
CA LEU A 183 -5.97 12.88 -7.17
C LEU A 183 -4.59 13.05 -7.83
N LYS A 184 -4.13 14.30 -7.99
CA LYS A 184 -2.84 14.60 -8.58
C LYS A 184 -1.75 14.58 -7.52
N SER A 185 -0.72 13.75 -7.75
CA SER A 185 0.45 13.71 -6.89
C SER A 185 1.20 15.05 -6.89
N PRO A 186 1.63 15.57 -5.73
CA PRO A 186 2.50 16.74 -5.67
C PRO A 186 3.94 16.46 -6.13
N GLY A 187 4.39 15.20 -6.18
CA GLY A 187 5.71 14.81 -6.66
C GLY A 187 6.84 15.24 -5.72
N PHE A 188 6.70 15.06 -4.41
CA PHE A 188 7.79 15.35 -3.46
C PHE A 188 8.93 14.35 -3.61
N SER A 189 10.12 14.81 -4.01
CA SER A 189 11.29 13.95 -4.23
C SER A 189 12.13 13.70 -2.98
N ALA A 190 11.82 14.31 -1.84
CA ALA A 190 12.59 14.16 -0.61
C ALA A 190 12.33 12.80 0.04
N SER A 191 13.41 12.11 0.45
CA SER A 191 13.29 10.92 1.31
C SER A 191 12.80 11.31 2.70
N VAL A 192 11.97 10.45 3.27
CA VAL A 192 11.46 10.59 4.65
C VAL A 192 12.13 9.64 5.64
N SER A 193 13.07 8.80 5.20
CA SER A 193 13.69 7.72 6.01
C SER A 193 14.27 8.19 7.34
N ASP A 194 14.86 9.39 7.36
CA ASP A 194 15.56 9.94 8.51
C ASP A 194 14.78 11.06 9.20
N ILE A 195 13.50 11.22 8.87
CA ILE A 195 12.64 12.27 9.41
C ILE A 195 11.72 11.66 10.47
N ARG A 196 11.98 11.97 11.74
CA ARG A 196 11.09 11.60 12.82
C ARG A 196 9.95 12.60 12.94
N VAL A 197 8.73 12.12 12.81
CA VAL A 197 7.50 12.86 13.12
C VAL A 197 6.69 12.01 14.09
N ASP A 198 6.34 12.57 15.24
CA ASP A 198 5.58 11.88 16.28
C ASP A 198 4.10 12.30 16.22
N ILE A 199 3.21 11.35 16.49
CA ILE A 199 1.76 11.61 16.65
C ILE A 199 1.48 11.62 18.16
N VAL A 200 0.95 12.73 18.65
CA VAL A 200 0.60 12.90 20.07
C VAL A 200 -0.92 13.04 20.19
N ALA A 201 -1.55 12.10 20.88
CA ALA A 201 -2.98 12.15 21.14
C ALA A 201 -3.29 13.17 22.28
N ILE A 202 -4.27 14.02 22.03
CA ILE A 202 -4.83 14.95 23.03
C ILE A 202 -6.11 14.35 23.58
N TYR A 203 -6.22 14.25 24.89
CA TYR A 203 -7.38 13.72 25.61
C TYR A 203 -7.62 14.50 26.91
N PRO A 204 -8.83 14.44 27.50
CA PRO A 204 -9.12 15.11 28.76
C PRO A 204 -8.17 14.64 29.89
N GLY A 205 -7.41 15.56 30.48
CA GLY A 205 -6.43 15.26 31.52
C GLY A 205 -5.01 14.96 31.00
N CYS A 206 -4.74 15.05 29.70
CA CYS A 206 -3.37 15.01 29.19
C CYS A 206 -2.59 16.26 29.62
N ASP A 207 -1.27 16.12 29.65
CA ASP A 207 -0.31 17.19 29.87
C ASP A 207 0.72 17.23 28.72
N ALA A 208 1.76 18.05 28.86
CA ALA A 208 2.77 18.22 27.82
C ALA A 208 3.83 17.10 27.76
N ILE A 209 3.78 16.09 28.63
CA ILE A 209 4.87 15.11 28.79
C ILE A 209 5.21 14.38 27.46
N HIS A 210 4.22 14.06 26.65
CA HIS A 210 4.45 13.39 25.36
C HIS A 210 5.07 14.33 24.32
N ILE A 211 4.73 15.61 24.35
CA ILE A 211 5.35 16.65 23.50
C ILE A 211 6.80 16.84 23.91
N ASP A 212 7.05 16.97 25.22
CA ASP A 212 8.41 17.14 25.76
C ASP A 212 9.30 15.94 25.44
N ALA A 213 8.75 14.72 25.53
CA ALA A 213 9.46 13.49 25.16
C ALA A 213 9.79 13.45 23.65
N SER A 214 8.88 13.88 22.79
CA SER A 214 9.10 13.98 21.33
C SER A 214 10.20 15.00 21.01
N LEU A 215 10.20 16.16 21.66
CA LEU A 215 11.23 17.18 21.51
C LEU A 215 12.60 16.68 22.01
N ALA A 216 12.65 16.03 23.17
CA ALA A 216 13.86 15.43 23.72
C ALA A 216 14.42 14.32 22.80
N ALA A 217 13.56 13.60 22.09
CA ALA A 217 13.93 12.60 21.08
C ALA A 217 14.25 13.21 19.71
N SER A 218 14.36 14.53 19.59
CA SER A 218 14.72 15.26 18.39
C SER A 218 13.75 15.07 17.22
N ALA A 219 12.45 14.93 17.51
CA ALA A 219 11.41 14.92 16.48
C ALA A 219 11.49 16.20 15.63
N LYS A 220 11.35 16.04 14.31
CA LYS A 220 11.35 17.14 13.34
C LYS A 220 9.96 17.73 13.11
N GLY A 221 8.93 17.00 13.53
CA GLY A 221 7.55 17.42 13.50
C GLY A 221 6.72 16.68 14.55
N ILE A 222 5.63 17.28 14.96
CA ILE A 222 4.63 16.67 15.84
C ILE A 222 3.26 16.91 15.24
N VAL A 223 2.50 15.85 15.09
CA VAL A 223 1.10 15.90 14.69
C VAL A 223 0.25 15.71 15.94
N LEU A 224 -0.58 16.69 16.27
CA LEU A 224 -1.53 16.58 17.38
C LEU A 224 -2.81 15.92 16.88
N SER A 225 -3.13 14.72 17.41
CA SER A 225 -4.45 14.11 17.27
C SER A 225 -5.39 14.78 18.29
N ALA A 226 -5.92 15.94 17.90
CA ALA A 226 -6.65 16.84 18.78
C ALA A 226 -8.13 16.46 18.93
N LEU A 227 -8.81 17.11 19.89
CA LEU A 227 -10.24 16.93 20.15
C LEU A 227 -11.10 17.82 19.23
N GLY A 228 -12.29 17.32 18.88
CA GLY A 228 -13.30 18.07 18.13
C GLY A 228 -12.75 18.77 16.88
N SER A 229 -12.80 20.10 16.86
CA SER A 229 -12.35 20.93 15.72
C SER A 229 -10.88 21.33 15.80
N GLY A 230 -10.02 20.53 16.44
CA GLY A 230 -8.60 20.82 16.61
C GLY A 230 -8.27 21.43 17.98
N ASN A 231 -9.13 21.25 18.98
CA ASN A 231 -8.88 21.73 20.34
C ASN A 231 -7.79 20.90 21.02
N ALA A 232 -6.84 21.59 21.66
CA ALA A 232 -5.83 21.06 22.55
C ALA A 232 -5.84 21.86 23.86
N ASN A 233 -5.56 21.24 25.00
CA ASN A 233 -5.48 21.93 26.30
C ASN A 233 -4.21 22.72 26.43
#